data_ae11feed3c933f7eee07e0c997862883
#
_entry.id   ae11feed3c933f7eee07e0c997862883
#
_cell.length_a   1.000
_cell.length_b   1.000
_cell.length_c   1.000
_cell.angle_alpha   90.00
_cell.angle_beta   90.00
_cell.angle_gamma   90.00
#
_symmetry.space_group_name_H-M   'P 1'
#
loop_
_entity.id
_entity.type
_entity.pdbx_description
1 polymer ?
#
loop_
_entity_poly.entity_id
_entity_poly.type
_entity_poly.pdbx_seq_one_letter_code
_entity_poly.pdbx_strand_id
1 'polypeptide(L)'
;YEKEYSLPKPRVYKSKAKGAQEAHEAIRPVDLALKPSEIKSYVDNIQYKLYSLIWKRTLATQMAAAKIANTTYKIEAGLNKEYEFQVKGQRIIFAGFMKAYTEGSDNPESALDSTEKILPNVDVGTILELENLECEQNFTKPPARYTEASLVKKLESEGIGRPSTYAPTISTIQAREYVTKTEDKKLIPTPTGEVVNSFLVDHFSYIVDLGFTAKIEEEFDEIALGKIAWEQVMRDFYGNFKKIIDEK
;
A
#
# COMPACT_ATOMS: atom_id res chain seq x y z
N TYR A 1 -20.80 -13.69 12.19
CA TYR A 1 -19.59 -14.38 12.65
C TYR A 1 -19.76 -14.83 14.09
N GLU A 2 -19.02 -15.85 14.49
CA GLU A 2 -19.04 -16.41 15.84
C GLU A 2 -18.39 -15.44 16.86
N LYS A 3 -18.66 -15.64 18.15
CA LYS A 3 -18.21 -14.73 19.23
C LYS A 3 -16.69 -14.53 19.26
N GLU A 4 -15.91 -15.53 18.86
CA GLU A 4 -14.44 -15.46 18.81
C GLU A 4 -13.88 -14.43 17.81
N TYR A 5 -14.69 -14.04 16.79
CA TYR A 5 -14.31 -13.00 15.81
C TYR A 5 -14.55 -11.59 16.32
N SER A 6 -15.27 -11.41 17.42
CA SER A 6 -15.54 -10.11 18.01
C SER A 6 -14.45 -9.71 19.01
N LEU A 7 -14.21 -8.40 19.11
CA LEU A 7 -13.32 -7.84 20.13
C LEU A 7 -14.13 -7.50 21.40
N PRO A 8 -13.53 -7.64 22.60
CA PRO A 8 -14.21 -7.28 23.84
C PRO A 8 -14.42 -5.76 24.00
N LYS A 9 -13.64 -4.95 23.27
CA LYS A 9 -13.74 -3.49 23.19
C LYS A 9 -13.48 -3.04 21.75
N PRO A 10 -14.10 -1.94 21.30
CA PRO A 10 -13.79 -1.37 20.00
C PRO A 10 -12.29 -1.07 19.87
N ARG A 11 -11.75 -1.36 18.68
CA ARG A 11 -10.35 -1.04 18.36
C ARG A 11 -10.28 0.42 17.92
N VAL A 12 -9.40 1.17 18.55
CA VAL A 12 -9.10 2.55 18.19
C VAL A 12 -7.76 2.58 17.45
N TYR A 13 -7.76 3.16 16.26
CA TYR A 13 -6.57 3.35 15.45
C TYR A 13 -6.05 4.77 15.66
N LYS A 14 -4.75 4.88 15.92
CA LYS A 14 -4.08 6.18 15.89
C LYS A 14 -3.57 6.40 14.47
N SER A 15 -3.94 7.52 13.85
CA SER A 15 -3.34 7.91 12.59
C SER A 15 -1.85 8.17 12.79
N LYS A 16 -1.02 7.59 11.92
CA LYS A 16 0.43 7.85 11.85
C LYS A 16 0.77 8.69 10.61
N ALA A 17 -0.21 8.93 9.74
CA ALA A 17 0.00 9.71 8.53
C ALA A 17 0.23 11.17 8.93
N LYS A 18 1.35 11.74 8.51
CA LYS A 18 1.55 13.19 8.53
C LYS A 18 0.45 13.81 7.65
N GLY A 19 -0.23 14.83 8.16
CA GLY A 19 -1.31 15.49 7.44
C GLY A 19 -2.64 14.71 7.38
N ALA A 20 -2.88 13.80 8.34
CA ALA A 20 -4.22 13.25 8.53
C ALA A 20 -5.21 14.40 8.80
N GLN A 21 -6.22 14.50 7.95
CA GLN A 21 -7.29 15.50 8.11
C GLN A 21 -8.24 15.00 9.22
N GLU A 22 -7.85 15.23 10.47
CA GLU A 22 -8.60 14.75 11.66
C GLU A 22 -10.04 15.28 11.73
N ALA A 23 -10.34 16.37 11.01
CA ALA A 23 -11.69 16.90 10.89
C ALA A 23 -12.63 16.03 10.04
N HIS A 24 -12.11 15.06 9.30
CA HIS A 24 -12.91 14.18 8.44
C HIS A 24 -13.08 12.80 9.06
N GLU A 25 -14.32 12.34 9.05
CA GLU A 25 -14.64 10.96 9.42
C GLU A 25 -14.18 9.98 8.32
N ALA A 26 -13.69 8.81 8.72
CA ALA A 26 -13.35 7.74 7.79
C ALA A 26 -14.60 7.27 6.99
N ILE A 27 -14.39 6.89 5.74
CA ILE A 27 -15.47 6.32 4.91
C ILE A 27 -15.90 4.99 5.51
N ARG A 28 -17.17 4.92 5.92
CA ARG A 28 -17.80 3.73 6.49
C ARG A 28 -19.27 3.66 6.08
N PRO A 29 -19.92 2.48 6.16
CA PRO A 29 -21.38 2.41 6.02
C PRO A 29 -22.08 3.25 7.10
N VAL A 30 -23.18 3.89 6.75
CA VAL A 30 -24.02 4.60 7.72
C VAL A 30 -24.61 3.61 8.72
N ASP A 31 -25.04 2.46 8.23
CA ASP A 31 -25.55 1.36 9.03
C ASP A 31 -24.83 0.05 8.68
N LEU A 32 -24.07 -0.48 9.63
CA LEU A 32 -23.36 -1.77 9.47
C LEU A 32 -24.30 -2.99 9.51
N ALA A 33 -25.51 -2.84 10.04
CA ALA A 33 -26.49 -3.92 10.01
C ALA A 33 -27.00 -4.20 8.59
N LEU A 34 -26.96 -3.20 7.71
CA LEU A 34 -27.34 -3.34 6.30
C LEU A 34 -26.27 -4.08 5.51
N LYS A 35 -26.46 -5.37 5.32
CA LYS A 35 -25.49 -6.24 4.64
C LYS A 35 -25.45 -5.96 3.14
N PRO A 36 -24.30 -6.18 2.48
CA PRO A 36 -24.20 -6.04 1.02
C PRO A 36 -25.25 -6.83 0.23
N SER A 37 -25.60 -8.05 0.68
CA SER A 37 -26.62 -8.88 0.04
C SER A 37 -28.00 -8.22 0.01
N GLU A 38 -28.33 -7.40 1.00
CA GLU A 38 -29.62 -6.77 1.15
C GLU A 38 -29.80 -5.54 0.25
N ILE A 39 -28.69 -4.87 -0.11
CA ILE A 39 -28.75 -3.69 -0.99
C ILE A 39 -28.59 -4.03 -2.48
N LYS A 40 -28.27 -5.27 -2.83
CA LYS A 40 -27.91 -5.67 -4.20
C LYS A 40 -28.97 -5.31 -5.24
N SER A 41 -30.24 -5.34 -4.88
CA SER A 41 -31.35 -5.00 -5.77
C SER A 41 -31.62 -3.49 -5.89
N TYR A 42 -31.00 -2.65 -5.06
CA TYR A 42 -31.25 -1.20 -4.99
C TYR A 42 -30.15 -0.37 -5.63
N VAL A 43 -29.02 -1.00 -6.02
CA VAL A 43 -27.83 -0.32 -6.53
C VAL A 43 -27.32 -1.03 -7.77
N ASP A 44 -26.55 -0.32 -8.62
CA ASP A 44 -25.87 -0.94 -9.74
C ASP A 44 -24.68 -1.80 -9.30
N ASN A 45 -24.08 -2.53 -10.23
CA ASN A 45 -23.01 -3.47 -9.93
C ASN A 45 -21.72 -2.78 -9.43
N ILE A 46 -21.43 -1.56 -9.87
CA ILE A 46 -20.25 -0.79 -9.43
C ILE A 46 -20.46 -0.31 -8.01
N GLN A 47 -21.61 0.27 -7.74
CA GLN A 47 -22.01 0.71 -6.40
C GLN A 47 -22.07 -0.47 -5.41
N TYR A 48 -22.60 -1.62 -5.85
CA TYR A 48 -22.61 -2.84 -5.03
C TYR A 48 -21.21 -3.30 -4.64
N LYS A 49 -20.28 -3.33 -5.60
CA LYS A 49 -18.87 -3.72 -5.35
C LYS A 49 -18.20 -2.75 -4.38
N LEU A 50 -18.40 -1.45 -4.58
CA LEU A 50 -17.83 -0.41 -3.72
C LEU A 50 -18.40 -0.50 -2.30
N TYR A 51 -19.71 -0.59 -2.16
CA TYR A 51 -20.33 -0.76 -0.84
C TYR A 51 -19.85 -2.02 -0.14
N SER A 52 -19.78 -3.14 -0.86
CA SER A 52 -19.28 -4.42 -0.32
C SER A 52 -17.87 -4.31 0.19
N LEU A 53 -16.99 -3.61 -0.54
CA LEU A 53 -15.61 -3.35 -0.14
C LEU A 53 -15.56 -2.52 1.15
N ILE A 54 -16.27 -1.39 1.18
CA ILE A 54 -16.33 -0.49 2.34
C ILE A 54 -16.87 -1.23 3.56
N TRP A 55 -17.97 -1.96 3.40
CA TRP A 55 -18.60 -2.72 4.48
C TRP A 55 -17.68 -3.79 5.06
N LYS A 56 -17.07 -4.62 4.19
CA LYS A 56 -16.13 -5.66 4.60
C LYS A 56 -14.91 -5.09 5.30
N ARG A 57 -14.33 -4.01 4.75
CA ARG A 57 -13.16 -3.36 5.33
C ARG A 57 -13.48 -2.75 6.69
N THR A 58 -14.60 -2.04 6.82
CA THR A 58 -15.05 -1.48 8.10
C THR A 58 -15.24 -2.57 9.14
N LEU A 59 -15.93 -3.66 8.79
CA LEU A 59 -16.14 -4.78 9.68
C LEU A 59 -14.81 -5.41 10.11
N ALA A 60 -13.91 -5.67 9.16
CA ALA A 60 -12.60 -6.27 9.42
C ALA A 60 -11.75 -5.45 10.41
N THR A 61 -11.86 -4.11 10.40
CA THR A 61 -11.13 -3.25 11.35
C THR A 61 -11.51 -3.54 12.81
N GLN A 62 -12.72 -3.98 13.05
CA GLN A 62 -13.27 -4.26 14.38
C GLN A 62 -13.31 -5.75 14.72
N MET A 63 -12.75 -6.61 13.87
CA MET A 63 -12.66 -8.05 14.12
C MET A 63 -11.36 -8.42 14.84
N ALA A 64 -11.37 -9.61 15.46
CA ALA A 64 -10.19 -10.20 16.08
C ALA A 64 -9.07 -10.42 15.05
N ALA A 65 -7.83 -10.29 15.49
CA ALA A 65 -6.66 -10.51 14.64
C ALA A 65 -6.56 -11.96 14.16
N ALA A 66 -6.08 -12.16 12.94
CA ALA A 66 -5.73 -13.49 12.46
C ALA A 66 -4.55 -14.06 13.29
N LYS A 67 -4.56 -15.38 13.47
CA LYS A 67 -3.45 -16.12 14.08
C LYS A 67 -2.85 -17.03 13.01
N ILE A 68 -1.58 -16.83 12.73
CA ILE A 68 -0.87 -17.54 11.68
C ILE A 68 0.33 -18.24 12.33
N ALA A 69 0.47 -19.54 12.06
CA ALA A 69 1.66 -20.29 12.44
C ALA A 69 2.64 -20.29 11.27
N ASN A 70 3.83 -19.78 11.49
CA ASN A 70 4.94 -19.87 10.54
C ASN A 70 5.88 -20.98 10.99
N THR A 71 6.14 -21.96 10.12
CA THR A 71 7.08 -23.03 10.33
C THR A 71 8.28 -22.81 9.42
N THR A 72 9.48 -22.89 9.99
CA THR A 72 10.73 -22.85 9.22
C THR A 72 11.54 -24.07 9.57
N TYR A 73 11.82 -24.92 8.58
CA TYR A 73 12.77 -26.01 8.73
C TYR A 73 14.11 -25.57 8.15
N LYS A 74 15.16 -25.82 8.92
CA LYS A 74 16.55 -25.77 8.50
C LYS A 74 17.06 -27.18 8.40
N ILE A 75 17.56 -27.54 7.24
CA ILE A 75 18.01 -28.89 6.93
C ILE A 75 19.51 -28.80 6.64
N GLU A 76 20.28 -29.38 7.53
CA GLU A 76 21.74 -29.51 7.36
C GLU A 76 22.03 -30.69 6.44
N ALA A 77 22.91 -30.51 5.47
CA ALA A 77 23.31 -31.54 4.51
C ALA A 77 24.83 -31.55 4.29
N GLY A 78 25.32 -32.67 3.77
CA GLY A 78 26.75 -32.93 3.63
C GLY A 78 27.38 -33.64 4.83
N LEU A 79 28.54 -34.25 4.65
CA LEU A 79 29.24 -35.03 5.69
C LEU A 79 29.61 -34.18 6.92
N ASN A 80 29.93 -32.90 6.69
CA ASN A 80 30.31 -31.95 7.73
C ASN A 80 29.24 -30.86 7.96
N LYS A 81 27.99 -31.09 7.46
CA LYS A 81 26.88 -30.12 7.53
C LYS A 81 27.21 -28.78 6.85
N GLU A 82 27.97 -28.83 5.80
CA GLU A 82 28.45 -27.66 5.06
C GLU A 82 27.39 -26.96 4.22
N TYR A 83 26.23 -27.59 4.01
CA TYR A 83 25.10 -27.04 3.28
C TYR A 83 23.91 -26.86 4.20
N GLU A 84 23.19 -25.74 4.10
CA GLU A 84 21.94 -25.49 4.78
C GLU A 84 20.84 -25.25 3.75
N PHE A 85 19.79 -26.07 3.78
CA PHE A 85 18.56 -25.80 3.05
C PHE A 85 17.51 -25.24 3.99
N GLN A 86 16.70 -24.31 3.49
CA GLN A 86 15.64 -23.71 4.27
C GLN A 86 14.32 -23.81 3.54
N VAL A 87 13.28 -24.28 4.25
CA VAL A 87 11.90 -24.25 3.75
C VAL A 87 11.01 -23.55 4.76
N LYS A 88 10.14 -22.66 4.27
CA LYS A 88 9.18 -21.92 5.07
C LYS A 88 7.77 -22.36 4.70
N GLY A 89 6.96 -22.58 5.71
CA GLY A 89 5.55 -22.85 5.57
C GLY A 89 4.72 -21.95 6.46
N GLN A 90 3.46 -21.78 6.08
CA GLN A 90 2.51 -20.94 6.79
C GLN A 90 1.17 -21.64 6.86
N ARG A 91 0.54 -21.61 8.03
CA ARG A 91 -0.80 -22.13 8.25
C ARG A 91 -1.64 -21.14 9.04
N ILE A 92 -2.87 -20.89 8.59
CA ILE A 92 -3.84 -20.08 9.30
C ILE A 92 -4.45 -20.91 10.43
N ILE A 93 -4.12 -20.57 11.68
CA ILE A 93 -4.71 -21.21 12.88
C ILE A 93 -6.09 -20.64 13.16
N PHE A 94 -6.24 -19.33 12.97
CA PHE A 94 -7.49 -18.62 13.15
C PHE A 94 -7.56 -17.48 12.14
N ALA A 95 -8.57 -17.48 11.29
CA ALA A 95 -8.67 -16.54 10.19
C ALA A 95 -8.89 -15.09 10.66
N GLY A 96 -9.55 -14.89 11.83
CA GLY A 96 -9.82 -13.55 12.34
C GLY A 96 -10.47 -12.63 11.29
N PHE A 97 -9.99 -11.39 11.18
CA PHE A 97 -10.48 -10.42 10.20
C PHE A 97 -10.36 -10.86 8.74
N MET A 98 -9.42 -11.77 8.42
CA MET A 98 -9.23 -12.27 7.06
C MET A 98 -10.46 -13.03 6.53
N LYS A 99 -11.34 -13.52 7.42
CA LYS A 99 -12.63 -14.13 7.03
C LYS A 99 -13.58 -13.12 6.37
N ALA A 100 -13.47 -11.85 6.70
CA ALA A 100 -14.28 -10.77 6.13
C ALA A 100 -13.58 -10.05 4.97
N TYR A 101 -12.27 -9.82 5.10
CA TYR A 101 -11.50 -9.03 4.16
C TYR A 101 -10.02 -9.45 4.13
N THR A 102 -9.52 -9.68 2.93
CA THR A 102 -8.08 -9.86 2.66
C THR A 102 -7.67 -8.83 1.62
N GLU A 103 -6.62 -8.08 1.90
CA GLU A 103 -6.07 -7.10 0.99
C GLU A 103 -5.26 -7.78 -0.11
N GLY A 104 -5.46 -7.37 -1.36
CA GLY A 104 -4.63 -7.82 -2.46
C GLY A 104 -3.22 -7.21 -2.40
N SER A 105 -2.22 -7.91 -2.90
CA SER A 105 -0.86 -7.40 -3.04
C SER A 105 -0.51 -7.16 -4.51
N ASP A 106 0.14 -6.03 -4.79
CA ASP A 106 0.65 -5.70 -6.12
C ASP A 106 1.95 -6.44 -6.44
N ASN A 107 2.58 -7.03 -5.45
CA ASN A 107 3.78 -7.85 -5.62
C ASN A 107 3.39 -9.34 -5.69
N PRO A 108 3.62 -10.02 -6.84
CA PRO A 108 3.32 -11.45 -6.98
C PRO A 108 4.04 -12.33 -5.95
N GLU A 109 5.25 -11.94 -5.51
CA GLU A 109 6.02 -12.69 -4.51
C GLU A 109 5.37 -12.59 -3.12
N SER A 110 4.90 -11.41 -2.73
CA SER A 110 4.17 -11.24 -1.47
C SER A 110 2.76 -11.84 -1.51
N ALA A 111 2.17 -11.97 -2.69
CA ALA A 111 0.91 -12.69 -2.87
C ALA A 111 1.09 -14.21 -2.69
N LEU A 112 2.24 -14.75 -3.09
CA LEU A 112 2.62 -16.15 -2.83
C LEU A 112 2.85 -16.41 -1.35
N ASP A 113 3.43 -15.45 -0.62
CA ASP A 113 3.60 -15.53 0.84
C ASP A 113 2.27 -15.52 1.60
N SER A 114 1.19 -15.01 1.00
CA SER A 114 -0.15 -15.03 1.57
C SER A 114 -0.92 -16.33 1.34
N THR A 115 -0.36 -17.25 0.53
CA THR A 115 -0.96 -18.55 0.26
C THR A 115 -0.56 -19.53 1.35
N GLU A 116 -1.54 -20.24 1.91
CA GLU A 116 -1.30 -21.26 2.92
C GLU A 116 -0.41 -22.37 2.35
N LYS A 117 0.79 -22.53 2.93
CA LYS A 117 1.76 -23.56 2.58
C LYS A 117 1.98 -24.45 3.80
N ILE A 118 1.26 -25.56 3.83
CA ILE A 118 1.34 -26.49 4.94
C ILE A 118 2.53 -27.42 4.72
N LEU A 119 3.47 -27.39 5.66
CA LEU A 119 4.58 -28.33 5.71
C LEU A 119 4.21 -29.55 6.57
N PRO A 120 4.74 -30.74 6.25
CA PRO A 120 4.59 -31.91 7.11
C PRO A 120 5.21 -31.64 8.48
N ASN A 121 4.69 -32.30 9.52
CA ASN A 121 5.27 -32.21 10.85
C ASN A 121 6.51 -33.11 10.91
N VAL A 122 7.66 -32.50 11.14
CA VAL A 122 8.96 -33.18 11.22
C VAL A 122 9.65 -32.76 12.51
N ASP A 123 10.09 -33.71 13.31
CA ASP A 123 10.79 -33.47 14.56
C ASP A 123 12.25 -33.06 14.33
N VAL A 124 12.78 -32.27 15.25
CA VAL A 124 14.19 -31.87 15.20
C VAL A 124 15.09 -33.10 15.33
N GLY A 125 16.06 -33.22 14.45
CA GLY A 125 16.98 -34.34 14.40
C GLY A 125 16.50 -35.52 13.51
N THR A 126 15.31 -35.40 12.86
CA THR A 126 14.88 -36.37 11.89
C THR A 126 15.85 -36.36 10.68
N ILE A 127 16.26 -37.57 10.28
CA ILE A 127 17.08 -37.76 9.08
C ILE A 127 16.14 -37.82 7.87
N LEU A 128 16.42 -36.96 6.89
CA LEU A 128 15.69 -36.92 5.62
C LEU A 128 16.57 -37.50 4.50
N GLU A 129 15.95 -38.22 3.59
CA GLU A 129 16.60 -38.73 2.37
C GLU A 129 16.39 -37.71 1.25
N LEU A 130 17.49 -37.42 0.52
CA LEU A 130 17.43 -36.53 -0.66
C LEU A 130 16.94 -37.36 -1.85
N GLU A 131 15.74 -37.06 -2.35
CA GLU A 131 15.18 -37.71 -3.53
C GLU A 131 15.68 -37.06 -4.83
N ASN A 132 15.69 -35.73 -4.87
CA ASN A 132 16.12 -34.97 -6.05
C ASN A 132 16.68 -33.61 -5.65
N LEU A 133 17.61 -33.09 -6.43
CA LEU A 133 18.17 -31.74 -6.31
C LEU A 133 18.09 -31.05 -7.67
N GLU A 134 17.22 -30.07 -7.77
CA GLU A 134 17.07 -29.24 -8.97
C GLU A 134 17.73 -27.88 -8.75
N CYS A 135 18.58 -27.48 -9.68
CA CYS A 135 19.24 -26.19 -9.67
C CYS A 135 18.55 -25.27 -10.67
N GLU A 136 17.95 -24.19 -10.18
CA GLU A 136 17.34 -23.16 -11.02
C GLU A 136 18.15 -21.89 -10.98
N GLN A 137 18.42 -21.32 -12.16
CA GLN A 137 19.03 -20.00 -12.25
C GLN A 137 17.93 -18.95 -12.15
N ASN A 138 18.02 -18.12 -11.10
CA ASN A 138 17.12 -16.98 -10.91
C ASN A 138 17.90 -15.67 -10.94
N PHE A 139 17.27 -14.63 -11.44
CA PHE A 139 17.82 -13.29 -11.47
C PHE A 139 17.01 -12.36 -10.58
N THR A 140 17.69 -11.41 -9.94
CA THR A 140 17.02 -10.33 -9.23
C THR A 140 16.17 -9.52 -10.20
N LYS A 141 14.95 -9.19 -9.79
CA LYS A 141 14.02 -8.37 -10.56
C LYS A 141 14.03 -6.94 -10.03
N PRO A 142 13.87 -5.94 -10.89
CA PRO A 142 13.67 -4.57 -10.43
C PRO A 142 12.37 -4.47 -9.61
N PRO A 143 12.22 -3.42 -8.76
CA PRO A 143 10.95 -3.16 -8.08
C PRO A 143 9.79 -3.12 -9.07
N ALA A 144 8.65 -3.65 -8.65
CA ALA A 144 7.45 -3.63 -9.48
C ALA A 144 7.01 -2.18 -9.76
N ARG A 145 6.47 -1.93 -10.95
CA ARG A 145 5.84 -0.64 -11.26
C ARG A 145 4.62 -0.42 -10.38
N TYR A 146 4.31 0.83 -10.10
CA TYR A 146 3.16 1.20 -9.28
C TYR A 146 1.84 0.90 -9.99
N THR A 147 0.88 0.39 -9.23
CA THR A 147 -0.54 0.54 -9.53
C THR A 147 -1.04 1.87 -8.96
N GLU A 148 -2.26 2.29 -9.27
CA GLU A 148 -2.83 3.50 -8.64
C GLU A 148 -2.84 3.39 -7.10
N ALA A 149 -3.18 2.21 -6.57
CA ALA A 149 -3.23 1.97 -5.13
C ALA A 149 -1.86 2.06 -4.47
N SER A 150 -0.84 1.41 -5.05
CA SER A 150 0.52 1.46 -4.50
C SER A 150 1.18 2.82 -4.68
N LEU A 151 0.81 3.58 -5.74
CA LEU A 151 1.24 4.97 -5.89
C LEU A 151 0.65 5.87 -4.81
N VAL A 152 -0.65 5.76 -4.52
CA VAL A 152 -1.28 6.47 -3.39
C VAL A 152 -0.56 6.17 -2.09
N LYS A 153 -0.31 4.88 -1.81
CA LYS A 153 0.41 4.47 -0.60
C LYS A 153 1.83 5.05 -0.53
N LYS A 154 2.53 5.14 -1.67
CA LYS A 154 3.84 5.77 -1.74
C LYS A 154 3.76 7.28 -1.48
N LEU A 155 2.84 7.99 -2.12
CA LEU A 155 2.61 9.43 -1.89
C LEU A 155 2.31 9.70 -0.41
N GLU A 156 1.42 8.92 0.20
CA GLU A 156 1.09 9.02 1.62
C GLU A 156 2.31 8.80 2.51
N SER A 157 3.14 7.79 2.22
CA SER A 157 4.35 7.50 2.99
C SER A 157 5.41 8.60 2.93
N GLU A 158 5.44 9.34 1.81
CA GLU A 158 6.34 10.50 1.61
C GLU A 158 5.75 11.82 2.10
N GLY A 159 4.48 11.84 2.54
CA GLY A 159 3.79 13.05 2.96
C GLY A 159 3.37 13.97 1.80
N ILE A 160 3.30 13.44 0.58
CA ILE A 160 2.97 14.17 -0.64
C ILE A 160 1.48 14.05 -0.92
N GLY A 161 0.78 15.18 -0.98
CA GLY A 161 -0.66 15.24 -1.21
C GLY A 161 -1.48 14.90 0.02
N ARG A 162 -2.80 14.89 -0.17
CA ARG A 162 -3.80 14.61 0.86
C ARG A 162 -4.85 13.65 0.28
N PRO A 163 -5.70 13.01 1.09
CA PRO A 163 -6.75 12.11 0.60
C PRO A 163 -7.60 12.71 -0.52
N SER A 164 -7.88 14.02 -0.47
CA SER A 164 -8.65 14.73 -1.49
C SER A 164 -7.91 14.96 -2.81
N THR A 165 -6.59 14.87 -2.84
CA THR A 165 -5.77 15.19 -4.02
C THR A 165 -5.19 13.97 -4.72
N TYR A 166 -5.11 12.81 -4.08
CA TYR A 166 -4.50 11.62 -4.67
C TYR A 166 -5.18 11.18 -5.97
N ALA A 167 -6.49 10.97 -5.95
CA ALA A 167 -7.23 10.51 -7.12
C ALA A 167 -7.24 11.55 -8.26
N PRO A 168 -7.48 12.86 -8.02
CA PRO A 168 -7.37 13.89 -9.05
C PRO A 168 -5.97 13.95 -9.68
N THR A 169 -4.90 13.87 -8.88
CA THR A 169 -3.52 13.88 -9.39
C THR A 169 -3.26 12.69 -10.31
N ILE A 170 -3.62 11.48 -9.89
CA ILE A 170 -3.44 10.27 -10.70
C ILE A 170 -4.27 10.33 -11.99
N SER A 171 -5.50 10.84 -11.91
CA SER A 171 -6.32 11.06 -13.11
C SER A 171 -5.71 12.08 -14.07
N THR A 172 -5.13 13.16 -13.53
CA THR A 172 -4.51 14.23 -14.32
C THR A 172 -3.30 13.72 -15.10
N ILE A 173 -2.40 12.97 -14.47
CA ILE A 173 -1.20 12.45 -15.16
C ILE A 173 -1.54 11.43 -16.25
N GLN A 174 -2.64 10.69 -16.09
CA GLN A 174 -3.17 9.81 -17.15
C GLN A 174 -3.85 10.60 -18.26
N ALA A 175 -4.70 11.57 -17.92
CA ALA A 175 -5.40 12.41 -18.91
C ALA A 175 -4.46 13.26 -19.76
N ARG A 176 -3.30 13.64 -19.20
CA ARG A 176 -2.22 14.35 -19.92
C ARG A 176 -1.27 13.41 -20.66
N GLU A 177 -1.57 12.12 -20.65
CA GLU A 177 -0.74 11.09 -21.28
C GLU A 177 0.72 11.08 -20.80
N TYR A 178 0.97 11.50 -19.54
CA TYR A 178 2.32 11.38 -18.94
C TYR A 178 2.61 9.94 -18.52
N VAL A 179 1.56 9.20 -18.16
CA VAL A 179 1.60 7.78 -17.87
C VAL A 179 0.45 7.06 -18.55
N THR A 180 0.67 5.81 -18.90
CA THR A 180 -0.36 4.89 -19.39
C THR A 180 -0.49 3.71 -18.45
N LYS A 181 -1.62 2.99 -18.54
CA LYS A 181 -1.91 1.82 -17.70
C LYS A 181 -1.78 0.54 -18.53
N THR A 182 -1.04 -0.44 -18.01
CA THR A 182 -0.93 -1.77 -18.60
C THR A 182 -2.18 -2.62 -18.34
N GLU A 183 -2.28 -3.78 -18.97
CA GLU A 183 -3.37 -4.76 -18.75
C GLU A 183 -3.43 -5.22 -17.28
N ASP A 184 -2.28 -5.39 -16.62
CA ASP A 184 -2.16 -5.71 -15.20
C ASP A 184 -2.25 -4.47 -14.28
N LYS A 185 -2.81 -3.35 -14.81
CA LYS A 185 -3.12 -2.09 -14.10
C LYS A 185 -1.91 -1.34 -13.53
N LYS A 186 -0.72 -1.59 -14.05
CA LYS A 186 0.49 -0.88 -13.64
C LYS A 186 0.68 0.38 -14.49
N LEU A 187 1.19 1.44 -13.85
CA LEU A 187 1.47 2.71 -14.49
C LEU A 187 2.86 2.67 -15.14
N ILE A 188 2.92 3.04 -16.42
CA ILE A 188 4.17 3.15 -17.20
C ILE A 188 4.30 4.59 -17.69
N PRO A 189 5.45 5.26 -17.52
CA PRO A 189 5.72 6.53 -18.17
C PRO A 189 5.60 6.41 -19.69
N THR A 190 5.08 7.43 -20.34
CA THR A 190 5.09 7.57 -21.78
C THR A 190 6.30 8.39 -22.24
N PRO A 191 6.67 8.39 -23.52
CA PRO A 191 7.70 9.28 -24.03
C PRO A 191 7.43 10.76 -23.71
N THR A 192 6.17 11.20 -23.78
CA THR A 192 5.76 12.56 -23.37
C THR A 192 6.05 12.80 -21.88
N GLY A 193 5.69 11.84 -21.03
CA GLY A 193 5.95 11.92 -19.60
C GLY A 193 7.45 11.98 -19.27
N GLU A 194 8.26 11.20 -19.97
CA GLU A 194 9.73 11.19 -19.80
C GLU A 194 10.34 12.54 -20.21
N VAL A 195 9.94 13.12 -21.34
CA VAL A 195 10.42 14.43 -21.79
C VAL A 195 10.03 15.53 -20.81
N VAL A 196 8.76 15.55 -20.36
CA VAL A 196 8.30 16.54 -19.37
C VAL A 196 9.03 16.38 -18.05
N ASN A 197 9.22 15.16 -17.57
CA ASN A 197 9.96 14.90 -16.33
C ASN A 197 11.41 15.35 -16.44
N SER A 198 12.12 15.01 -17.53
CA SER A 198 13.50 15.43 -17.74
C SER A 198 13.62 16.95 -17.77
N PHE A 199 12.73 17.63 -18.51
CA PHE A 199 12.69 19.09 -18.53
C PHE A 199 12.52 19.71 -17.14
N LEU A 200 11.58 19.16 -16.35
CA LEU A 200 11.32 19.66 -15.00
C LEU A 200 12.51 19.39 -14.05
N VAL A 201 13.14 18.23 -14.14
CA VAL A 201 14.31 17.89 -13.32
C VAL A 201 15.49 18.77 -13.67
N ASP A 202 15.74 19.04 -14.96
CA ASP A 202 16.89 19.85 -15.41
C ASP A 202 16.73 21.33 -15.10
N HIS A 203 15.50 21.84 -15.08
CA HIS A 203 15.25 23.28 -14.95
C HIS A 203 14.60 23.68 -13.62
N PHE A 204 13.88 22.77 -12.97
CA PHE A 204 13.11 23.02 -11.74
C PHE A 204 13.34 21.92 -10.69
N SER A 205 14.58 21.42 -10.57
CA SER A 205 14.93 20.30 -9.69
C SER A 205 14.45 20.51 -8.25
N TYR A 206 14.51 21.74 -7.74
CA TYR A 206 14.02 22.08 -6.40
C TYR A 206 12.51 21.83 -6.23
N ILE A 207 11.70 22.13 -7.27
CA ILE A 207 10.23 22.01 -7.20
C ILE A 207 9.76 20.55 -7.35
N VAL A 208 10.48 19.77 -8.15
CA VAL A 208 10.16 18.34 -8.38
C VAL A 208 10.75 17.42 -7.32
N ASP A 209 11.51 17.96 -6.37
CA ASP A 209 12.01 17.22 -5.24
C ASP A 209 10.87 16.75 -4.33
N LEU A 210 10.90 15.48 -3.93
CA LEU A 210 9.85 14.90 -3.07
C LEU A 210 9.76 15.61 -1.71
N GLY A 211 10.91 16.01 -1.15
CA GLY A 211 10.97 16.72 0.11
C GLY A 211 10.36 18.11 0.02
N PHE A 212 10.48 18.79 -1.13
CA PHE A 212 9.86 20.10 -1.34
C PHE A 212 8.33 20.01 -1.24
N THR A 213 7.70 19.10 -1.98
CA THR A 213 6.24 18.95 -1.95
C THR A 213 5.75 18.57 -0.55
N ALA A 214 6.42 17.64 0.11
CA ALA A 214 6.09 17.26 1.49
C ALA A 214 6.19 18.43 2.47
N LYS A 215 7.23 19.28 2.32
CA LYS A 215 7.42 20.48 3.13
C LYS A 215 6.30 21.50 2.90
N ILE A 216 5.93 21.79 1.67
CA ILE A 216 4.82 22.71 1.35
C ILE A 216 3.50 22.23 1.94
N GLU A 217 3.23 20.92 1.86
CA GLU A 217 2.03 20.33 2.48
C GLU A 217 2.04 20.48 4.03
N GLU A 218 3.21 20.37 4.66
CA GLU A 218 3.38 20.58 6.10
C GLU A 218 3.18 22.06 6.48
N GLU A 219 3.73 22.98 5.68
CA GLU A 219 3.53 24.43 5.86
C GLU A 219 2.05 24.82 5.71
N PHE A 220 1.30 24.18 4.81
CA PHE A 220 -0.15 24.42 4.70
C PHE A 220 -0.91 23.95 5.96
N ASP A 221 -0.52 22.82 6.53
CA ASP A 221 -1.09 22.35 7.79
C ASP A 221 -0.76 23.34 8.95
N GLU A 222 0.45 23.88 8.98
CA GLU A 222 0.84 24.88 9.99
C GLU A 222 0.10 26.23 9.82
N ILE A 223 -0.18 26.64 8.57
CA ILE A 223 -1.04 27.81 8.30
C ILE A 223 -2.47 27.53 8.83
N ALA A 224 -3.02 26.35 8.54
CA ALA A 224 -4.34 25.96 9.01
C ALA A 224 -4.45 25.94 10.54
N LEU A 225 -3.36 25.60 11.23
CA LEU A 225 -3.24 25.63 12.69
C LEU A 225 -2.93 27.02 13.27
N GLY A 226 -2.75 28.05 12.41
CA GLY A 226 -2.41 29.41 12.83
C GLY A 226 -0.99 29.57 13.39
N LYS A 227 -0.08 28.64 13.11
CA LYS A 227 1.31 28.67 13.60
C LYS A 227 2.21 29.58 12.76
N ILE A 228 1.97 29.64 11.47
CA ILE A 228 2.71 30.48 10.53
C ILE A 228 1.75 31.29 9.65
N ALA A 229 2.22 32.44 9.19
CA ALA A 229 1.45 33.30 8.29
C ALA A 229 1.64 32.83 6.84
N TRP A 230 0.55 32.75 6.08
CA TRP A 230 0.58 32.33 4.69
C TRP A 230 1.43 33.26 3.79
N GLU A 231 1.48 34.53 4.10
CA GLU A 231 2.27 35.52 3.35
C GLU A 231 3.77 35.24 3.41
N GLN A 232 4.24 34.68 4.53
CA GLN A 232 5.64 34.30 4.66
C GLN A 232 5.97 33.10 3.76
N VAL A 233 5.14 32.07 3.81
CA VAL A 233 5.30 30.88 2.95
C VAL A 233 5.30 31.28 1.48
N MET A 234 4.38 32.17 1.07
CA MET A 234 4.31 32.68 -0.30
C MET A 234 5.54 33.50 -0.70
N ARG A 235 6.07 34.33 0.18
CA ARG A 235 7.31 35.08 -0.10
C ARG A 235 8.51 34.15 -0.26
N ASP A 236 8.65 33.17 0.62
CA ASP A 236 9.77 32.25 0.61
C ASP A 236 9.74 31.38 -0.67
N PHE A 237 8.57 30.90 -1.04
CA PHE A 237 8.37 30.17 -2.28
C PHE A 237 8.64 31.03 -3.52
N TYR A 238 7.94 32.18 -3.63
CA TYR A 238 7.99 33.02 -4.82
C TYR A 238 9.37 33.62 -5.06
N GLY A 239 10.08 34.00 -4.01
CA GLY A 239 11.42 34.57 -4.12
C GLY A 239 12.42 33.60 -4.78
N ASN A 240 12.36 32.33 -4.42
CA ASN A 240 13.19 31.29 -5.02
C ASN A 240 12.71 30.91 -6.42
N PHE A 241 11.41 30.74 -6.59
CA PHE A 241 10.79 30.40 -7.88
C PHE A 241 11.06 31.47 -8.94
N LYS A 242 10.89 32.74 -8.59
CA LYS A 242 11.15 33.88 -9.49
C LYS A 242 12.60 33.92 -10.00
N LYS A 243 13.57 33.67 -9.12
CA LYS A 243 14.99 33.57 -9.53
C LYS A 243 15.23 32.52 -10.58
N ILE A 244 14.66 31.31 -10.36
CA ILE A 244 14.80 30.22 -11.31
C ILE A 244 14.20 30.57 -12.68
N ILE A 245 13.05 31.27 -12.70
CA ILE A 245 12.41 31.71 -13.95
C ILE A 245 13.26 32.77 -14.65
N ASP A 246 13.80 33.74 -13.90
CA ASP A 246 14.56 34.85 -14.48
C ASP A 246 15.93 34.39 -15.03
N GLU A 247 16.46 33.28 -14.56
CA GLU A 247 17.72 32.65 -15.02
C GLU A 247 17.54 31.75 -16.25
N LYS A 248 16.31 31.43 -16.64
CA LYS A 248 15.98 30.55 -17.79
C LYS A 248 15.38 31.32 -18.95
#